data_2be3620cee4cfb0b4c217a7044c77b91
#
_entry.id   2be3620cee4cfb0b4c217a7044c77b91
#
_cell.length_a   1.000
_cell.length_b   1.000
_cell.length_c   1.000
_cell.angle_alpha   90.00
_cell.angle_beta   90.00
_cell.angle_gamma   90.00
#
_symmetry.space_group_name_H-M   'P 1'
#
loop_
_entity.id
_entity.type
_entity.pdbx_description
1 polymer ?
#
loop_
_entity_poly.entity_id
_entity_poly.type
_entity_poly.pdbx_seq_one_letter_code
_entity_poly.pdbx_strand_id
1 'polypeptide(L)'
;MAPIIPNPKRIKSFPTEAAFETWLAANHARETELWLKVHKKDSGLRTVTCAQALDVALCWGWIDGIRKTFDARSFLQRYTPRRAKSVWSQINRDHVARLTAAGRMTSHGRRQVDAAKADGRWAAAYAPIRSATEAGIPRDLRAAIGASPRARKTFRGLGRMNLFALAYRTNAMKTAQGRARKIAALVAMLERGETIVPEKRR
;
A
#
# COMPACT_ATOMS: atom_id res chain seq x y z
N MET A 1 -3.95 -17.14 -4.50
CA MET A 1 -2.58 -16.80 -4.93
C MET A 1 -1.59 -17.60 -4.10
N ALA A 2 -0.58 -18.21 -4.72
CA ALA A 2 0.50 -18.89 -3.99
C ALA A 2 1.24 -17.90 -3.08
N PRO A 3 1.73 -18.34 -1.91
CA PRO A 3 2.48 -17.49 -0.99
C PRO A 3 3.79 -17.04 -1.65
N ILE A 4 4.09 -15.74 -1.60
CA ILE A 4 5.37 -15.22 -2.08
C ILE A 4 6.46 -15.63 -1.09
N ILE A 5 7.39 -16.49 -1.53
CA ILE A 5 8.52 -16.96 -0.73
C ILE A 5 9.71 -16.03 -1.01
N PRO A 6 10.34 -15.43 0.02
CA PRO A 6 11.53 -14.62 -0.16
C PRO A 6 12.69 -15.43 -0.74
N ASN A 7 13.30 -14.94 -1.82
CA ASN A 7 14.54 -15.54 -2.33
C ASN A 7 15.71 -15.14 -1.39
N PRO A 8 16.42 -16.11 -0.77
CA PRO A 8 17.51 -15.82 0.18
C PRO A 8 18.62 -14.93 -0.43
N LYS A 9 18.92 -15.09 -1.72
CA LYS A 9 19.95 -14.29 -2.42
C LYS A 9 19.56 -12.80 -2.54
N ARG A 10 18.28 -12.48 -2.39
CA ARG A 10 17.73 -11.11 -2.44
C ARG A 10 17.40 -10.53 -1.07
N ILE A 11 17.76 -11.22 0.01
CA ILE A 11 17.65 -10.70 1.37
C ILE A 11 18.93 -9.91 1.68
N LYS A 12 18.78 -8.63 2.03
CA LYS A 12 19.88 -7.75 2.43
C LYS A 12 19.49 -6.93 3.64
N SER A 13 20.47 -6.60 4.46
CA SER A 13 20.34 -5.68 5.60
C SER A 13 21.26 -4.47 5.36
N PHE A 14 20.80 -3.28 5.74
CA PHE A 14 21.58 -2.05 5.64
C PHE A 14 21.57 -1.34 7.00
N PRO A 15 22.73 -0.95 7.52
CA PRO A 15 22.82 -0.30 8.82
C PRO A 15 22.30 1.14 8.80
N THR A 16 22.32 1.79 7.63
CA THR A 16 21.93 3.20 7.45
C THR A 16 21.12 3.42 6.18
N GLU A 17 20.46 4.57 6.12
CA GLU A 17 19.76 5.06 4.93
C GLU A 17 20.72 5.20 3.75
N ALA A 18 21.89 5.80 3.95
CA ALA A 18 22.91 6.01 2.92
C ALA A 18 23.41 4.67 2.33
N ALA A 19 23.62 3.65 3.15
CA ALA A 19 24.02 2.33 2.66
C ALA A 19 22.96 1.69 1.74
N PHE A 20 21.67 1.86 2.08
CA PHE A 20 20.58 1.40 1.21
C PHE A 20 20.50 2.22 -0.08
N GLU A 21 20.67 3.53 -0.01
CA GLU A 21 20.68 4.41 -1.17
C GLU A 21 21.83 4.08 -2.13
N THR A 22 23.04 3.86 -1.62
CA THR A 22 24.18 3.41 -2.43
C THR A 22 23.90 2.10 -3.14
N TRP A 23 23.24 1.15 -2.46
CA TRP A 23 22.84 -0.11 -3.10
C TRP A 23 21.83 0.11 -4.21
N LEU A 24 20.79 0.94 -3.98
CA LEU A 24 19.80 1.26 -5.02
C LEU A 24 20.42 2.00 -6.20
N ALA A 25 21.32 2.92 -5.98
CA ALA A 25 22.05 3.61 -7.05
C ALA A 25 22.73 2.63 -8.00
N ALA A 26 23.36 1.58 -7.47
CA ALA A 26 24.06 0.58 -8.26
C ALA A 26 23.14 -0.51 -8.88
N ASN A 27 21.93 -0.73 -8.31
CA ASN A 27 21.15 -1.93 -8.61
C ASN A 27 19.72 -1.66 -9.12
N HIS A 28 19.19 -0.44 -8.96
CA HIS A 28 17.78 -0.12 -9.25
C HIS A 28 17.29 -0.52 -10.65
N ALA A 29 18.17 -0.53 -11.66
CA ALA A 29 17.83 -0.85 -13.05
C ALA A 29 17.96 -2.35 -13.37
N ARG A 30 18.70 -3.11 -12.55
CA ARG A 30 18.98 -4.54 -12.79
C ARG A 30 18.17 -5.46 -11.91
N GLU A 31 17.90 -5.04 -10.66
CA GLU A 31 17.16 -5.85 -9.71
C GLU A 31 15.64 -5.65 -9.84
N THR A 32 14.90 -6.74 -9.73
CA THR A 32 13.44 -6.75 -9.82
C THR A 32 12.76 -6.78 -8.45
N GLU A 33 13.50 -7.11 -7.39
CA GLU A 33 13.05 -7.05 -6.01
C GLU A 33 14.22 -7.06 -5.04
N LEU A 34 13.97 -6.54 -3.85
CA LEU A 34 14.80 -6.66 -2.67
C LEU A 34 13.92 -7.05 -1.48
N TRP A 35 14.39 -7.96 -0.66
CA TRP A 35 13.85 -8.24 0.66
C TRP A 35 14.76 -7.59 1.70
N LEU A 36 14.36 -6.40 2.14
CA LEU A 36 15.07 -5.66 3.18
C LEU A 36 14.83 -6.32 4.53
N LYS A 37 15.88 -6.86 5.16
CA LYS A 37 15.85 -7.34 6.54
C LYS A 37 15.98 -6.14 7.46
N VAL A 38 14.92 -5.88 8.22
CA VAL A 38 14.84 -4.80 9.20
C VAL A 38 14.87 -5.41 10.60
N HIS A 39 15.79 -4.96 11.42
CA HIS A 39 15.89 -5.40 12.80
C HIS A 39 14.87 -4.67 13.68
N LYS A 40 14.27 -5.39 14.63
CA LYS A 40 13.34 -4.81 15.61
C LYS A 40 14.10 -3.90 16.56
N LYS A 41 13.40 -2.92 17.16
CA LYS A 41 13.99 -1.93 18.06
C LYS A 41 14.80 -2.59 19.19
N ASP A 42 14.29 -3.68 19.75
CA ASP A 42 14.89 -4.38 20.89
C ASP A 42 16.02 -5.36 20.50
N SER A 43 16.40 -5.39 19.23
CA SER A 43 17.47 -6.27 18.75
C SER A 43 18.86 -5.78 19.12
N GLY A 44 19.03 -4.49 19.41
CA GLY A 44 20.34 -3.83 19.60
C GLY A 44 21.16 -3.64 18.30
N LEU A 45 20.61 -4.10 17.15
CA LEU A 45 21.32 -4.02 15.86
C LEU A 45 20.89 -2.77 15.08
N ARG A 46 21.89 -2.09 14.50
CA ARG A 46 21.62 -0.95 13.61
C ARG A 46 20.93 -1.41 12.34
N THR A 47 19.91 -0.65 11.93
CA THR A 47 19.15 -0.92 10.72
C THR A 47 18.52 0.35 10.17
N VAL A 48 18.43 0.46 8.86
CA VAL A 48 17.59 1.47 8.22
C VAL A 48 16.13 1.25 8.64
N THR A 49 15.44 2.30 9.04
CA THR A 49 14.03 2.23 9.39
C THR A 49 13.14 2.08 8.14
N CYS A 50 11.93 1.53 8.30
CA CYS A 50 11.00 1.43 7.18
C CYS A 50 10.66 2.79 6.56
N ALA A 51 10.61 3.87 7.37
CA ALA A 51 10.34 5.21 6.86
C ALA A 51 11.49 5.72 5.99
N GLN A 52 12.73 5.62 6.46
CA GLN A 52 13.92 5.96 5.68
C GLN A 52 14.03 5.13 4.40
N ALA A 53 13.81 3.82 4.51
CA ALA A 53 13.88 2.93 3.35
C ALA A 53 12.77 3.24 2.32
N LEU A 54 11.57 3.64 2.75
CA LEU A 54 10.52 4.09 1.85
C LEU A 54 10.92 5.39 1.13
N ASP A 55 11.50 6.35 1.84
CA ASP A 55 11.97 7.61 1.27
C ASP A 55 13.00 7.36 0.16
N VAL A 56 14.02 6.57 0.46
CA VAL A 56 15.04 6.17 -0.54
C VAL A 56 14.40 5.45 -1.71
N ALA A 57 13.52 4.47 -1.46
CA ALA A 57 12.84 3.73 -2.52
C ALA A 57 12.04 4.65 -3.45
N LEU A 58 11.28 5.60 -2.91
CA LEU A 58 10.53 6.58 -3.69
C LEU A 58 11.44 7.47 -4.54
N CYS A 59 12.59 7.90 -4.00
CA CYS A 59 13.58 8.68 -4.74
C CYS A 59 14.10 7.93 -5.98
N TRP A 60 14.21 6.61 -5.91
CA TRP A 60 14.72 5.75 -6.98
C TRP A 60 13.61 5.07 -7.83
N GLY A 61 12.35 5.45 -7.64
CA GLY A 61 11.21 4.90 -8.39
C GLY A 61 10.80 3.49 -7.97
N TRP A 62 11.18 3.10 -6.76
CA TRP A 62 10.78 1.85 -6.11
C TRP A 62 9.65 2.08 -5.12
N ILE A 63 9.06 0.99 -4.63
CA ILE A 63 7.98 1.00 -3.63
C ILE A 63 8.08 -0.20 -2.71
N ASP A 64 7.66 -0.02 -1.48
CA ASP A 64 7.46 -1.11 -0.53
C ASP A 64 6.26 -1.99 -0.92
N GLY A 65 6.31 -3.24 -0.49
CA GLY A 65 5.27 -4.23 -0.72
C GLY A 65 4.90 -4.96 0.57
N ILE A 66 4.81 -6.27 0.49
CA ILE A 66 4.44 -7.11 1.64
C ILE A 66 5.55 -7.17 2.68
N ARG A 67 5.12 -7.33 3.94
CA ARG A 67 6.00 -7.62 5.08
C ARG A 67 5.84 -9.07 5.49
N LYS A 68 6.93 -9.69 5.92
CA LYS A 68 6.97 -11.04 6.50
C LYS A 68 7.80 -11.08 7.77
N THR A 69 7.35 -11.83 8.75
CA THR A 69 8.20 -12.20 9.88
C THR A 69 9.39 -13.03 9.36
N PHE A 70 10.58 -12.78 9.86
CA PHE A 70 11.77 -13.54 9.50
C PHE A 70 12.25 -14.37 10.68
N ASP A 71 12.56 -13.72 11.79
CA ASP A 71 12.97 -14.35 13.04
C ASP A 71 12.43 -13.57 14.27
N ALA A 72 12.81 -13.98 15.48
CA ALA A 72 12.39 -13.30 16.71
C ALA A 72 12.81 -11.82 16.76
N ARG A 73 13.93 -11.45 16.11
CA ARG A 73 14.57 -10.13 16.20
C ARG A 73 14.46 -9.29 14.92
N SER A 74 13.87 -9.84 13.83
CA SER A 74 13.78 -9.14 12.55
C SER A 74 12.54 -9.54 11.73
N PHE A 75 12.26 -8.72 10.70
CA PHE A 75 11.27 -8.98 9.68
C PHE A 75 11.81 -8.59 8.30
N LEU A 76 11.16 -9.08 7.25
CA LEU A 76 11.48 -8.74 5.88
C LEU A 76 10.42 -7.77 5.33
N GLN A 77 10.89 -6.67 4.74
CA GLN A 77 10.05 -5.75 3.97
C GLN A 77 10.46 -5.86 2.51
N ARG A 78 9.50 -6.24 1.65
CA ARG A 78 9.74 -6.32 0.21
C ARG A 78 9.76 -4.94 -0.41
N TYR A 79 10.73 -4.70 -1.30
CA TYR A 79 10.80 -3.52 -2.18
C TYR A 79 10.89 -3.99 -3.64
N THR A 80 10.24 -3.26 -4.55
CA THR A 80 10.26 -3.53 -6.00
C THR A 80 10.25 -2.24 -6.79
N PRO A 81 10.76 -2.22 -8.03
CA PRO A 81 10.48 -1.13 -8.94
C PRO A 81 8.97 -0.88 -9.07
N ARG A 82 8.55 0.38 -9.14
CA ARG A 82 7.15 0.70 -9.42
C ARG A 82 6.77 0.23 -10.82
N ARG A 83 5.67 -0.47 -10.92
CA ARG A 83 5.12 -0.90 -12.21
C ARG A 83 4.32 0.24 -12.84
N ALA A 84 4.21 0.23 -14.18
CA ALA A 84 3.47 1.25 -14.93
C ALA A 84 2.03 1.51 -14.43
N LYS A 85 1.37 0.50 -13.85
CA LYS A 85 0.01 0.60 -13.31
C LYS A 85 -0.05 0.68 -11.79
N SER A 86 1.10 0.88 -11.10
CA SER A 86 1.12 1.01 -9.64
C SER A 86 0.30 2.21 -9.17
N VAL A 87 -0.64 1.97 -8.26
CA VAL A 87 -1.44 3.03 -7.64
C VAL A 87 -0.59 3.86 -6.67
N TRP A 88 -1.04 5.08 -6.39
CA TRP A 88 -0.42 5.95 -5.39
C TRP A 88 -1.31 6.08 -4.16
N SER A 89 -0.70 6.21 -2.99
CA SER A 89 -1.38 6.64 -1.78
C SER A 89 -1.14 8.13 -1.55
N GLN A 90 -2.04 8.79 -0.83
CA GLN A 90 -1.82 10.18 -0.39
C GLN A 90 -0.54 10.29 0.44
N ILE A 91 -0.28 9.31 1.33
CA ILE A 91 0.95 9.27 2.14
C ILE A 91 2.21 9.30 1.25
N ASN A 92 2.25 8.48 0.19
CA ASN A 92 3.41 8.46 -0.70
C ASN A 92 3.54 9.75 -1.53
N ARG A 93 2.42 10.41 -1.84
CA ARG A 93 2.45 11.75 -2.45
C ARG A 93 3.05 12.79 -1.53
N ASP A 94 2.70 12.76 -0.24
CA ASP A 94 3.24 13.67 0.78
C ASP A 94 4.75 13.44 0.97
N HIS A 95 5.19 12.15 1.00
CA HIS A 95 6.63 11.82 1.00
C HIS A 95 7.33 12.39 -0.23
N VAL A 96 6.79 12.19 -1.43
CA VAL A 96 7.38 12.73 -2.68
C VAL A 96 7.45 14.24 -2.65
N ALA A 97 6.41 14.95 -2.18
CA ALA A 97 6.42 16.40 -2.06
C ALA A 97 7.58 16.89 -1.16
N ARG A 98 7.71 16.28 0.02
CA ARG A 98 8.80 16.57 0.96
C ARG A 98 10.19 16.25 0.37
N LEU A 99 10.34 15.09 -0.27
CA LEU A 99 11.60 14.66 -0.89
C LEU A 99 12.00 15.54 -2.08
N THR A 100 11.00 16.03 -2.83
CA THR A 100 11.23 16.98 -3.93
C THR A 100 11.71 18.33 -3.41
N ALA A 101 11.06 18.86 -2.37
CA ALA A 101 11.47 20.11 -1.72
C ALA A 101 12.89 20.00 -1.12
N ALA A 102 13.27 18.83 -0.63
CA ALA A 102 14.62 18.54 -0.13
C ALA A 102 15.65 18.25 -1.24
N GLY A 103 15.30 18.32 -2.52
CA GLY A 103 16.21 18.03 -3.63
C GLY A 103 16.64 16.56 -3.77
N ARG A 104 16.00 15.64 -3.02
CA ARG A 104 16.43 14.23 -2.95
C ARG A 104 15.95 13.35 -4.11
N MET A 105 14.90 13.76 -4.82
CA MET A 105 14.32 12.95 -5.90
C MET A 105 15.29 12.79 -7.07
N THR A 106 15.63 11.55 -7.40
CA THR A 106 16.42 11.24 -8.61
C THR A 106 15.55 11.35 -9.87
N SER A 107 16.19 11.32 -11.06
CA SER A 107 15.46 11.25 -12.34
C SER A 107 14.58 10.01 -12.44
N HIS A 108 14.96 8.89 -11.81
CA HIS A 108 14.19 7.64 -11.80
C HIS A 108 12.89 7.77 -11.02
N GLY A 109 12.94 8.37 -9.82
CA GLY A 109 11.75 8.67 -9.02
C GLY A 109 10.83 9.68 -9.71
N ARG A 110 11.40 10.78 -10.24
CA ARG A 110 10.63 11.79 -10.97
C ARG A 110 9.86 11.20 -12.14
N ARG A 111 10.48 10.36 -12.98
CA ARG A 111 9.77 9.68 -14.09
C ARG A 111 8.54 8.90 -13.63
N GLN A 112 8.57 8.23 -12.47
CA GLN A 112 7.40 7.52 -11.95
C GLN A 112 6.28 8.47 -11.51
N VAL A 113 6.64 9.62 -10.95
CA VAL A 113 5.69 10.68 -10.56
C VAL A 113 5.05 11.30 -11.80
N ASP A 114 5.85 11.68 -12.79
CA ASP A 114 5.38 12.34 -14.00
C ASP A 114 4.46 11.42 -14.83
N ALA A 115 4.82 10.14 -14.98
CA ALA A 115 3.95 9.16 -15.60
C ALA A 115 2.61 9.00 -14.85
N ALA A 116 2.63 9.03 -13.51
CA ALA A 116 1.41 8.94 -12.72
C ALA A 116 0.55 10.21 -12.79
N LYS A 117 1.16 11.38 -12.96
CA LYS A 117 0.44 12.64 -13.20
C LYS A 117 -0.20 12.63 -14.58
N ALA A 118 0.53 12.20 -15.60
CA ALA A 118 0.06 12.16 -16.99
C ALA A 118 -1.15 11.24 -17.20
N ASP A 119 -1.21 10.08 -16.51
CA ASP A 119 -2.30 9.11 -16.66
C ASP A 119 -3.37 9.18 -15.54
N GLY A 120 -3.33 10.20 -14.69
CA GLY A 120 -4.33 10.47 -13.66
C GLY A 120 -4.19 9.65 -12.36
N ARG A 121 -3.28 8.66 -12.29
CA ARG A 121 -3.07 7.83 -11.07
C ARG A 121 -2.63 8.69 -9.87
N TRP A 122 -1.93 9.79 -10.13
CA TRP A 122 -1.53 10.71 -9.07
C TRP A 122 -2.71 11.40 -8.43
N ALA A 123 -3.65 11.93 -9.23
CA ALA A 123 -4.87 12.56 -8.74
C ALA A 123 -5.79 11.56 -8.02
N ALA A 124 -5.85 10.32 -8.52
CA ALA A 124 -6.64 9.22 -7.97
C ALA A 124 -5.99 8.52 -6.75
N ALA A 125 -4.99 9.13 -6.11
CA ALA A 125 -4.30 8.56 -4.97
C ALA A 125 -5.28 8.28 -3.80
N TYR A 126 -5.23 7.05 -3.27
CA TYR A 126 -6.13 6.62 -2.20
C TYR A 126 -5.73 7.20 -0.84
N ALA A 127 -6.75 7.49 -0.02
CA ALA A 127 -6.56 7.99 1.34
C ALA A 127 -5.99 6.90 2.28
N PRO A 128 -5.27 7.26 3.35
CA PRO A 128 -4.74 6.30 4.31
C PRO A 128 -5.87 5.60 5.10
N ILE A 129 -5.63 4.35 5.51
CA ILE A 129 -6.60 3.55 6.29
C ILE A 129 -7.06 4.29 7.55
N ARG A 130 -6.16 5.05 8.20
CA ARG A 130 -6.47 5.80 9.42
C ARG A 130 -7.55 6.88 9.23
N SER A 131 -7.75 7.38 8.02
CA SER A 131 -8.79 8.36 7.68
C SER A 131 -10.07 7.73 7.13
N ALA A 132 -10.16 6.39 7.08
CA ALA A 132 -11.35 5.73 6.59
C ALA A 132 -12.52 5.91 7.57
N THR A 133 -13.63 6.41 7.04
CA THR A 133 -14.89 6.65 7.76
C THR A 133 -16.07 6.16 6.93
N GLU A 134 -17.24 6.02 7.54
CA GLU A 134 -18.48 5.73 6.81
C GLU A 134 -18.81 6.80 5.78
N ALA A 135 -18.49 8.08 6.05
CA ALA A 135 -18.69 9.18 5.10
C ALA A 135 -17.83 9.02 3.83
N GLY A 136 -16.67 8.35 3.92
CA GLY A 136 -15.77 8.07 2.79
C GLY A 136 -16.24 6.93 1.88
N ILE A 137 -17.31 6.22 2.22
CA ILE A 137 -17.89 5.18 1.37
C ILE A 137 -18.54 5.82 0.14
N PRO A 138 -18.26 5.33 -1.09
CA PRO A 138 -18.87 5.84 -2.31
C PRO A 138 -20.40 5.87 -2.23
N ARG A 139 -21.02 6.92 -2.77
CA ARG A 139 -22.47 7.15 -2.67
C ARG A 139 -23.31 5.98 -3.18
N ASP A 140 -22.94 5.40 -4.32
CA ASP A 140 -23.63 4.25 -4.92
C ASP A 140 -23.53 2.99 -4.05
N LEU A 141 -22.35 2.68 -3.49
CA LEU A 141 -22.20 1.58 -2.55
C LEU A 141 -23.00 1.84 -1.26
N ARG A 142 -22.97 3.05 -0.73
CA ARG A 142 -23.71 3.41 0.49
C ARG A 142 -25.20 3.29 0.29
N ALA A 143 -25.72 3.74 -0.85
CA ALA A 143 -27.13 3.58 -1.22
C ALA A 143 -27.54 2.10 -1.29
N ALA A 144 -26.72 1.27 -1.95
CA ALA A 144 -26.97 -0.17 -2.06
C ALA A 144 -26.93 -0.89 -0.70
N ILE A 145 -25.99 -0.55 0.19
CA ILE A 145 -25.95 -1.05 1.57
C ILE A 145 -27.20 -0.59 2.33
N GLY A 146 -27.60 0.67 2.16
CA GLY A 146 -28.78 1.26 2.80
C GLY A 146 -30.09 0.59 2.42
N ALA A 147 -30.21 0.06 1.21
CA ALA A 147 -31.39 -0.65 0.72
C ALA A 147 -31.58 -2.05 1.37
N SER A 148 -30.50 -2.66 1.93
CA SER A 148 -30.56 -3.96 2.58
C SER A 148 -30.46 -3.83 4.11
N PRO A 149 -31.49 -4.16 4.89
CA PRO A 149 -31.45 -4.16 6.35
C PRO A 149 -30.34 -5.06 6.92
N ARG A 150 -30.11 -6.24 6.31
CA ARG A 150 -29.08 -7.20 6.73
C ARG A 150 -27.68 -6.65 6.48
N ALA A 151 -27.40 -6.12 5.28
CA ALA A 151 -26.11 -5.52 4.95
C ALA A 151 -25.82 -4.31 5.85
N ARG A 152 -26.80 -3.47 6.12
CA ARG A 152 -26.71 -2.30 7.00
C ARG A 152 -26.36 -2.68 8.44
N LYS A 153 -26.94 -3.78 8.97
CA LYS A 153 -26.59 -4.31 10.30
C LYS A 153 -25.10 -4.64 10.39
N THR A 154 -24.58 -5.41 9.42
CA THR A 154 -23.15 -5.78 9.38
C THR A 154 -22.27 -4.55 9.18
N PHE A 155 -22.65 -3.64 8.28
CA PHE A 155 -21.89 -2.42 7.96
C PHE A 155 -21.66 -1.53 9.19
N ARG A 156 -22.65 -1.33 10.06
CA ARG A 156 -22.52 -0.50 11.28
C ARG A 156 -21.47 -1.01 12.27
N GLY A 157 -21.11 -2.29 12.20
CA GLY A 157 -20.07 -2.90 13.04
C GLY A 157 -18.66 -2.89 12.44
N LEU A 158 -18.47 -2.32 11.25
CA LEU A 158 -17.19 -2.38 10.56
C LEU A 158 -16.15 -1.42 11.14
N GLY A 159 -14.95 -1.95 11.37
CA GLY A 159 -13.77 -1.15 11.69
C GLY A 159 -13.17 -0.47 10.44
N ARG A 160 -12.24 0.47 10.71
CA ARG A 160 -11.58 1.30 9.67
C ARG A 160 -10.97 0.50 8.51
N MET A 161 -10.43 -0.69 8.79
CA MET A 161 -9.83 -1.54 7.77
C MET A 161 -10.86 -2.02 6.74
N ASN A 162 -12.04 -2.42 7.20
CA ASN A 162 -13.14 -2.84 6.33
C ASN A 162 -13.77 -1.65 5.60
N LEU A 163 -13.95 -0.50 6.25
CA LEU A 163 -14.42 0.73 5.59
C LEU A 163 -13.45 1.16 4.47
N PHE A 164 -12.14 1.16 4.74
CA PHE A 164 -11.14 1.39 3.71
C PHE A 164 -11.24 0.38 2.56
N ALA A 165 -11.31 -0.91 2.87
CA ALA A 165 -11.34 -1.96 1.86
C ALA A 165 -12.59 -1.88 0.96
N LEU A 166 -13.75 -1.55 1.53
CA LEU A 166 -15.00 -1.31 0.78
C LEU A 166 -14.83 -0.16 -0.21
N ALA A 167 -14.38 1.01 0.27
CA ALA A 167 -14.17 2.19 -0.56
C ALA A 167 -13.10 1.93 -1.64
N TYR A 168 -11.96 1.38 -1.26
CA TYR A 168 -10.85 1.11 -2.16
C TYR A 168 -11.23 0.14 -3.28
N ARG A 169 -11.86 -0.99 -2.95
CA ARG A 169 -12.27 -2.00 -3.94
C ARG A 169 -13.34 -1.50 -4.89
N THR A 170 -14.24 -0.63 -4.43
CA THR A 170 -15.29 -0.02 -5.26
C THR A 170 -14.69 1.02 -6.20
N ASN A 171 -13.80 1.89 -5.70
CA ASN A 171 -13.16 2.94 -6.50
C ASN A 171 -12.12 2.40 -7.50
N ALA A 172 -11.59 1.19 -7.28
CA ALA A 172 -10.69 0.53 -8.22
C ALA A 172 -11.38 0.06 -9.52
N MET A 173 -12.72 0.03 -9.56
CA MET A 173 -13.46 -0.40 -10.76
C MET A 173 -13.47 0.70 -11.82
N LYS A 174 -13.03 0.33 -13.03
CA LYS A 174 -12.86 1.27 -14.16
C LYS A 174 -14.09 1.37 -15.07
N THR A 175 -14.97 0.36 -15.05
CA THR A 175 -16.18 0.33 -15.87
C THR A 175 -17.43 0.37 -15.02
N ALA A 176 -18.52 1.00 -15.51
CA ALA A 176 -19.80 1.06 -14.80
C ALA A 176 -20.34 -0.35 -14.49
N GLN A 177 -20.28 -1.27 -15.45
CA GLN A 177 -20.72 -2.65 -15.25
C GLN A 177 -19.87 -3.41 -14.20
N GLY A 178 -18.53 -3.26 -14.25
CA GLY A 178 -17.62 -3.86 -13.24
C GLY A 178 -17.88 -3.28 -11.86
N ARG A 179 -18.17 -1.98 -11.78
CA ARG A 179 -18.50 -1.29 -10.53
C ARG A 179 -19.83 -1.79 -9.96
N ALA A 180 -20.86 -1.89 -10.77
CA ALA A 180 -22.17 -2.43 -10.34
C ALA A 180 -22.04 -3.87 -9.81
N ARG A 181 -21.36 -4.75 -10.54
CA ARG A 181 -21.08 -6.12 -10.09
C ARG A 181 -20.30 -6.16 -8.77
N LYS A 182 -19.31 -5.29 -8.61
CA LYS A 182 -18.53 -5.20 -7.36
C LYS A 182 -19.41 -4.77 -6.20
N ILE A 183 -20.26 -3.76 -6.38
CA ILE A 183 -21.20 -3.28 -5.36
C ILE A 183 -22.15 -4.41 -4.95
N ALA A 184 -22.79 -5.09 -5.91
CA ALA A 184 -23.68 -6.21 -5.62
C ALA A 184 -22.97 -7.32 -4.80
N ALA A 185 -21.75 -7.69 -5.18
CA ALA A 185 -20.97 -8.70 -4.47
C ALA A 185 -20.60 -8.27 -3.02
N LEU A 186 -20.29 -6.98 -2.82
CA LEU A 186 -19.99 -6.46 -1.49
C LEU A 186 -21.23 -6.40 -0.59
N VAL A 187 -22.38 -6.02 -1.14
CA VAL A 187 -23.66 -6.02 -0.41
C VAL A 187 -24.03 -7.45 -0.01
N ALA A 188 -23.98 -8.40 -0.95
CA ALA A 188 -24.29 -9.82 -0.67
C ALA A 188 -23.33 -10.41 0.40
N MET A 189 -22.06 -10.04 0.41
CA MET A 189 -21.11 -10.42 1.46
C MET A 189 -21.57 -9.89 2.83
N LEU A 190 -21.93 -8.61 2.91
CA LEU A 190 -22.41 -7.98 4.15
C LEU A 190 -23.73 -8.58 4.64
N GLU A 191 -24.63 -8.98 3.72
CA GLU A 191 -25.90 -9.66 4.07
C GLU A 191 -25.68 -10.99 4.76
N ARG A 192 -24.60 -11.70 4.41
CA ARG A 192 -24.20 -12.95 5.09
C ARG A 192 -23.46 -12.72 6.41
N GLY A 193 -23.27 -11.46 6.83
CA GLY A 193 -22.49 -11.13 8.02
C GLY A 193 -20.98 -11.27 7.83
N GLU A 194 -20.53 -11.40 6.58
CA GLU A 194 -19.12 -11.56 6.25
C GLU A 194 -18.42 -10.20 6.06
N THR A 195 -17.11 -10.17 6.29
CA THR A 195 -16.27 -8.99 6.15
C THR A 195 -15.03 -9.26 5.27
N ILE A 196 -14.47 -8.22 4.65
CA ILE A 196 -13.29 -8.35 3.77
C ILE A 196 -12.04 -8.76 4.58
N VAL A 197 -11.93 -8.19 5.77
CA VAL A 197 -10.86 -8.44 6.73
C VAL A 197 -11.52 -8.86 8.04
N PRO A 198 -11.05 -9.94 8.70
CA PRO A 198 -11.60 -10.35 9.98
C PRO A 198 -11.61 -9.19 10.98
N GLU A 199 -12.75 -8.92 11.59
CA GLU A 199 -12.84 -7.96 12.69
C GLU A 199 -12.22 -8.59 13.94
N LYS A 200 -11.46 -7.79 14.68
CA LYS A 200 -11.00 -8.21 16.00
C LYS A 200 -12.24 -8.37 16.89
N ARG A 201 -12.45 -9.55 17.41
CA ARG A 201 -13.44 -9.75 18.48
C ARG A 201 -13.10 -8.77 19.60
N ARG A 202 -14.07 -7.89 19.90
CA ARG A 202 -14.01 -7.04 21.11
C ARG A 202 -14.20 -7.89 22.34
#